data_9abb274460a720518a9921ab456c9e57
#
_entry.id   9abb274460a720518a9921ab456c9e57
#
_cell.length_a   1.000
_cell.length_b   1.000
_cell.length_c   1.000
_cell.angle_alpha   90.00
_cell.angle_beta   90.00
_cell.angle_gamma   90.00
#
_symmetry.space_group_name_H-M   'P 1'
#
loop_
_entity.id
_entity.type
_entity.pdbx_description
1 polymer ?
#
loop_
_entity_poly.entity_id
_entity_poly.type
_entity_poly.pdbx_seq_one_letter_code
_entity_poly.pdbx_strand_id
1 'polypeptide(L)'
;MNQRRPFSIGHAAKMGGVSVSTLRSWESLGLVQPHKSESGHRSFSSEDIDRIRRIEQLRRIEGQSLSAIRKKISSDPLPKADDADEGKVQRLPIDYNKIGAKVREMRKLARMSLRDLSVKTDITVSHLSMFERGAAFLSPARLSAVADVFGKSLAELLGGTSNDNLPFVRKGGGRIVGTFGPGVSIEQVTVAERMMDVELWTIESGRESDGFYSHDGEELLHVLSGELEVTLGARDPVLLRSGDSAYFSSSTEHRWRNPGAGKAVVLWVNTDSARASAMQFRGGGRRLELGTSHSDGLGEGALDLQLQEGCETYRVMETHTAGHPTRILIEALEGLDGETAAEKAEAFREKYDHLRNLLLQEPRGHTGSFGLIPFASQTADFGAFFITSYGYPSLCGHAIFGYAKALSALNRLEGRTDFTIEMPGATVAVKLRRTRDEIDVEMPGTFVLQDGIEIEHDGRTFEGALVGGGSCQLLIDCDQADIDLNSENLDDILSLGAALKQAYIAKAVSSHPPIDNVLLFRKTDEGTRRLFLAIDRHRYDRSPGVTGLSACMALEATRGTLDTGHKIEAESIFGGRLSGEIISIAKATDGRLVCVPNISGRAHLNGVSTLIVEPEDPLKRGFLGT
;
A
#
# COMPACT_ATOMS: atom_id res chain seq x y z
N MET A 1 24.11 -14.00 -35.73
CA MET A 1 23.12 -15.03 -35.32
C MET A 1 23.26 -15.26 -33.82
N ASN A 2 22.42 -14.60 -33.02
CA ASN A 2 22.45 -14.74 -31.58
C ASN A 2 21.36 -15.75 -31.19
N GLN A 3 21.74 -17.04 -31.06
CA GLN A 3 20.83 -18.09 -30.58
C GLN A 3 20.51 -17.84 -29.10
N ARG A 4 19.32 -17.33 -28.84
CA ARG A 4 18.78 -17.23 -27.47
C ARG A 4 18.62 -18.64 -26.91
N ARG A 5 19.16 -18.91 -25.70
CA ARG A 5 19.09 -20.22 -25.03
C ARG A 5 17.62 -20.64 -24.85
N PRO A 6 17.23 -21.84 -25.23
CA PRO A 6 15.88 -22.34 -25.08
C PRO A 6 15.51 -22.54 -23.59
N PHE A 7 14.25 -22.38 -23.26
CA PHE A 7 13.74 -22.46 -21.89
C PHE A 7 13.33 -23.90 -21.54
N SER A 8 13.58 -24.31 -20.29
CA SER A 8 13.07 -25.58 -19.77
C SER A 8 11.55 -25.49 -19.52
N ILE A 9 10.85 -26.63 -19.43
CA ILE A 9 9.41 -26.69 -19.18
C ILE A 9 9.00 -25.96 -17.89
N GLY A 10 9.82 -26.02 -16.83
CA GLY A 10 9.58 -25.31 -15.58
C GLY A 10 9.64 -23.78 -15.75
N HIS A 11 10.64 -23.29 -16.50
CA HIS A 11 10.77 -21.88 -16.83
C HIS A 11 9.64 -21.41 -17.76
N ALA A 12 9.30 -22.18 -18.79
CA ALA A 12 8.21 -21.83 -19.71
C ALA A 12 6.85 -21.78 -19.00
N ALA A 13 6.57 -22.73 -18.12
CA ALA A 13 5.35 -22.73 -17.30
C ALA A 13 5.27 -21.51 -16.39
N LYS A 14 6.37 -21.18 -15.68
CA LYS A 14 6.45 -19.99 -14.81
C LYS A 14 6.27 -18.68 -15.60
N MET A 15 6.92 -18.55 -16.75
CA MET A 15 6.82 -17.36 -17.60
C MET A 15 5.46 -17.24 -18.29
N GLY A 16 4.79 -18.36 -18.54
CA GLY A 16 3.45 -18.42 -19.12
C GLY A 16 2.30 -18.31 -18.11
N GLY A 17 2.61 -18.25 -16.80
CA GLY A 17 1.60 -18.14 -15.74
C GLY A 17 0.77 -19.42 -15.53
N VAL A 18 1.29 -20.59 -15.88
CA VAL A 18 0.59 -21.88 -15.80
C VAL A 18 1.39 -22.92 -15.02
N SER A 19 0.72 -23.99 -14.55
CA SER A 19 1.41 -25.12 -13.95
C SER A 19 2.12 -25.99 -14.99
N VAL A 20 3.17 -26.69 -14.58
CA VAL A 20 3.88 -27.65 -15.46
C VAL A 20 2.93 -28.75 -15.96
N SER A 21 1.98 -29.17 -15.13
CA SER A 21 0.95 -30.15 -15.49
C SER A 21 -0.02 -29.62 -16.56
N THR A 22 -0.43 -28.35 -16.42
CA THR A 22 -1.25 -27.65 -17.42
C THR A 22 -0.52 -27.56 -18.75
N LEU A 23 0.75 -27.19 -18.74
CA LEU A 23 1.56 -27.07 -19.95
C LEU A 23 1.77 -28.42 -20.66
N ARG A 24 1.94 -29.50 -19.91
CA ARG A 24 1.98 -30.87 -20.46
C ARG A 24 0.66 -31.30 -21.09
N SER A 25 -0.47 -30.94 -20.47
CA SER A 25 -1.81 -31.16 -21.02
C SER A 25 -2.00 -30.40 -22.33
N TRP A 26 -1.55 -29.16 -22.41
CA TRP A 26 -1.62 -28.35 -23.64
C TRP A 26 -0.70 -28.88 -24.76
N GLU A 27 0.46 -29.41 -24.41
CA GLU A 27 1.34 -30.13 -25.35
C GLU A 27 0.61 -31.36 -25.92
N SER A 28 -0.01 -32.18 -25.06
CA SER A 28 -0.75 -33.38 -25.49
C SER A 28 -1.97 -33.07 -26.37
N LEU A 29 -2.57 -31.90 -26.18
CA LEU A 29 -3.68 -31.40 -27.00
C LEU A 29 -3.22 -30.68 -28.28
N GLY A 30 -1.89 -30.58 -28.49
CA GLY A 30 -1.31 -29.92 -29.67
C GLY A 30 -1.49 -28.38 -29.67
N LEU A 31 -1.77 -27.79 -28.53
CA LEU A 31 -1.89 -26.34 -28.38
C LEU A 31 -0.52 -25.65 -28.31
N VAL A 32 0.51 -26.34 -27.80
CA VAL A 32 1.91 -25.92 -27.74
C VAL A 32 2.79 -27.05 -28.28
N GLN A 33 3.79 -26.72 -29.05
CA GLN A 33 4.67 -27.72 -29.70
C GLN A 33 6.14 -27.38 -29.42
N PRO A 34 6.67 -27.72 -28.23
CA PRO A 34 8.08 -27.48 -27.90
C PRO A 34 8.99 -28.32 -28.75
N HIS A 35 10.20 -27.82 -29.03
CA HIS A 35 11.24 -28.56 -29.66
C HIS A 35 11.74 -29.70 -28.73
N LYS A 36 11.88 -30.92 -29.25
CA LYS A 36 12.44 -32.07 -28.52
C LYS A 36 13.85 -32.35 -29.03
N SER A 37 14.82 -32.39 -28.11
CA SER A 37 16.17 -32.83 -28.44
C SER A 37 16.20 -34.34 -28.74
N GLU A 38 17.26 -34.82 -29.37
CA GLU A 38 17.49 -36.26 -29.59
C GLU A 38 17.50 -37.08 -28.28
N SER A 39 17.83 -36.43 -27.15
CA SER A 39 17.78 -37.02 -25.80
C SER A 39 16.39 -36.93 -25.14
N GLY A 40 15.35 -36.45 -25.84
CA GLY A 40 13.97 -36.37 -25.38
C GLY A 40 13.67 -35.17 -24.47
N HIS A 41 14.63 -34.28 -24.23
CA HIS A 41 14.41 -33.07 -23.43
C HIS A 41 13.62 -32.03 -24.23
N ARG A 42 12.59 -31.46 -23.56
CA ARG A 42 11.74 -30.37 -24.11
C ARG A 42 12.41 -29.03 -23.95
N SER A 43 12.45 -28.27 -25.02
CA SER A 43 12.92 -26.88 -25.02
C SER A 43 11.85 -25.96 -25.64
N PHE A 44 11.61 -24.84 -24.99
CA PHE A 44 10.60 -23.85 -25.38
C PHE A 44 11.30 -22.59 -25.87
N SER A 45 10.82 -22.05 -26.98
CA SER A 45 11.26 -20.77 -27.53
C SER A 45 10.50 -19.59 -26.84
N SER A 46 10.92 -18.37 -27.13
CA SER A 46 10.14 -17.19 -26.73
C SER A 46 8.74 -17.18 -27.35
N GLU A 47 8.62 -17.66 -28.59
CA GLU A 47 7.35 -17.78 -29.31
C GLU A 47 6.40 -18.78 -28.63
N ASP A 48 6.96 -19.89 -28.12
CA ASP A 48 6.18 -20.86 -27.33
C ASP A 48 5.65 -20.24 -26.05
N ILE A 49 6.43 -19.38 -25.40
CA ILE A 49 6.00 -18.67 -24.18
C ILE A 49 4.86 -17.69 -24.48
N ASP A 50 4.96 -16.94 -25.56
CA ASP A 50 3.91 -16.01 -25.98
C ASP A 50 2.65 -16.77 -26.38
N ARG A 51 2.78 -17.91 -27.02
CA ARG A 51 1.67 -18.82 -27.32
C ARG A 51 1.02 -19.36 -26.05
N ILE A 52 1.78 -19.76 -25.04
CA ILE A 52 1.28 -20.20 -23.73
C ILE A 52 0.47 -19.10 -23.07
N ARG A 53 0.97 -17.87 -23.05
CA ARG A 53 0.28 -16.69 -22.50
C ARG A 53 -1.04 -16.42 -23.22
N ARG A 54 -1.04 -16.51 -24.55
CA ARG A 54 -2.23 -16.29 -25.36
C ARG A 54 -3.32 -17.34 -25.09
N ILE A 55 -2.93 -18.61 -24.92
CA ILE A 55 -3.86 -19.68 -24.56
C ILE A 55 -4.47 -19.43 -23.19
N GLU A 56 -3.66 -19.04 -22.19
CA GLU A 56 -4.13 -18.75 -20.84
C GLU A 56 -5.07 -17.54 -20.81
N GLN A 57 -4.78 -16.50 -21.58
CA GLN A 57 -5.64 -15.33 -21.74
C GLN A 57 -7.01 -15.72 -22.31
N LEU A 58 -7.05 -16.46 -23.42
CA LEU A 58 -8.28 -16.89 -24.06
C LEU A 58 -9.12 -17.80 -23.14
N ARG A 59 -8.45 -18.64 -22.35
CA ARG A 59 -9.11 -19.54 -21.41
C ARG A 59 -9.64 -18.80 -20.18
N ARG A 60 -8.81 -17.99 -19.54
CA ARG A 60 -9.09 -17.40 -18.23
C ARG A 60 -9.92 -16.11 -18.29
N ILE A 61 -9.65 -15.26 -19.30
CA ILE A 61 -10.30 -13.96 -19.43
C ILE A 61 -11.53 -14.05 -20.35
N GLU A 62 -11.39 -14.75 -21.49
CA GLU A 62 -12.47 -14.86 -22.47
C GLU A 62 -13.35 -16.11 -22.26
N GLY A 63 -13.06 -16.96 -21.26
CA GLY A 63 -13.85 -18.15 -20.92
C GLY A 63 -13.95 -19.21 -22.01
N GLN A 64 -13.05 -19.21 -23.00
CA GLN A 64 -13.11 -20.10 -24.16
C GLN A 64 -12.70 -21.54 -23.83
N SER A 65 -13.37 -22.53 -24.43
CA SER A 65 -12.98 -23.94 -24.32
C SER A 65 -11.67 -24.21 -25.07
N LEU A 66 -10.88 -25.18 -24.61
CA LEU A 66 -9.60 -25.54 -25.25
C LEU A 66 -9.77 -25.96 -26.72
N SER A 67 -10.90 -26.53 -27.10
CA SER A 67 -11.24 -26.87 -28.49
C SER A 67 -11.48 -25.62 -29.35
N ALA A 68 -12.16 -24.61 -28.81
CA ALA A 68 -12.37 -23.32 -29.48
C ALA A 68 -11.05 -22.55 -29.65
N ILE A 69 -10.21 -22.56 -28.61
CA ILE A 69 -8.88 -21.94 -28.61
C ILE A 69 -7.99 -22.60 -29.67
N ARG A 70 -8.00 -23.93 -29.75
CA ARG A 70 -7.24 -24.67 -30.78
C ARG A 70 -7.64 -24.25 -32.20
N LYS A 71 -8.93 -24.11 -32.47
CA LYS A 71 -9.44 -23.70 -33.79
C LYS A 71 -9.01 -22.26 -34.11
N LYS A 72 -9.08 -21.36 -33.13
CA LYS A 72 -8.72 -19.94 -33.27
C LYS A 72 -7.22 -19.76 -33.53
N ILE A 73 -6.36 -20.48 -32.80
CA ILE A 73 -4.89 -20.41 -32.95
C ILE A 73 -4.41 -21.07 -34.26
N SER A 74 -5.14 -22.05 -34.77
CA SER A 74 -4.80 -22.69 -36.06
C SER A 74 -5.19 -21.85 -37.27
N SER A 75 -6.12 -20.92 -37.13
CA SER A 75 -6.58 -20.02 -38.21
C SER A 75 -5.85 -18.67 -38.27
N ASP A 76 -5.04 -18.36 -37.25
CA ASP A 76 -4.31 -17.08 -37.17
C ASP A 76 -2.84 -17.36 -36.74
N PRO A 77 -1.95 -17.72 -37.70
CA PRO A 77 -0.55 -17.96 -37.40
C PRO A 77 0.14 -16.65 -37.01
N LEU A 78 0.88 -16.66 -35.88
CA LEU A 78 1.73 -15.57 -35.42
C LEU A 78 2.68 -15.11 -36.54
N PRO A 79 2.83 -13.80 -36.80
CA PRO A 79 3.79 -13.29 -37.76
C PRO A 79 5.20 -13.69 -37.37
N LYS A 80 5.97 -14.22 -38.33
CA LYS A 80 7.39 -14.60 -38.17
C LYS A 80 8.23 -13.31 -38.04
N ALA A 81 9.19 -13.35 -37.12
CA ALA A 81 10.05 -12.23 -36.73
C ALA A 81 11.17 -11.87 -37.70
N ASP A 82 11.07 -12.16 -38.99
CA ASP A 82 12.16 -11.97 -39.98
C ASP A 82 11.81 -11.11 -41.20
N ASP A 83 10.72 -10.35 -41.16
CA ASP A 83 10.47 -9.31 -42.18
C ASP A 83 10.37 -7.93 -41.50
N ALA A 84 11.55 -7.40 -41.12
CA ALA A 84 11.71 -5.98 -40.85
C ALA A 84 11.83 -5.24 -42.18
N ASP A 85 10.70 -5.12 -42.88
CA ASP A 85 10.59 -4.18 -43.98
C ASP A 85 10.44 -2.76 -43.37
N GLU A 86 11.36 -1.89 -43.74
CA GLU A 86 11.28 -0.45 -43.47
C GLU A 86 10.10 0.12 -44.27
N GLY A 87 8.91 0.04 -43.69
CA GLY A 87 7.83 0.57 -44.47
C GLY A 87 6.45 0.59 -43.80
N LYS A 88 6.05 1.76 -43.42
CA LYS A 88 4.67 2.17 -43.25
C LYS A 88 3.94 1.56 -42.03
N VAL A 89 4.22 2.14 -40.86
CA VAL A 89 3.22 2.19 -39.80
C VAL A 89 1.94 2.77 -40.41
N GLN A 90 0.92 1.96 -40.53
CA GLN A 90 -0.41 2.42 -40.91
C GLN A 90 -0.91 3.34 -39.81
N ARG A 91 -0.72 4.65 -40.02
CA ARG A 91 -1.25 5.71 -39.18
C ARG A 91 -2.77 5.69 -39.37
N LEU A 92 -3.48 5.03 -38.47
CA LEU A 92 -4.93 5.19 -38.38
C LEU A 92 -5.17 6.63 -37.90
N PRO A 93 -5.82 7.48 -38.70
CA PRO A 93 -6.15 8.84 -38.27
C PRO A 93 -7.09 8.74 -37.05
N ILE A 94 -6.87 9.60 -36.05
CA ILE A 94 -7.80 9.74 -34.94
C ILE A 94 -9.16 10.08 -35.50
N ASP A 95 -10.13 9.25 -35.15
CA ASP A 95 -11.52 9.48 -35.50
C ASP A 95 -12.16 10.45 -34.49
N TYR A 96 -12.02 11.74 -34.75
CA TYR A 96 -12.58 12.81 -33.90
C TYR A 96 -14.10 12.68 -33.71
N ASN A 97 -14.82 12.03 -34.65
CA ASN A 97 -16.23 11.75 -34.47
C ASN A 97 -16.47 10.79 -33.30
N LYS A 98 -15.56 9.81 -33.13
CA LYS A 98 -15.62 8.88 -32.00
C LYS A 98 -15.29 9.56 -30.68
N ILE A 99 -14.31 10.47 -30.67
CA ILE A 99 -13.92 11.20 -29.45
C ILE A 99 -15.05 12.15 -29.03
N GLY A 100 -15.60 12.94 -29.96
CA GLY A 100 -16.74 13.81 -29.69
C GLY A 100 -17.97 13.04 -29.19
N ALA A 101 -18.25 11.88 -29.79
CA ALA A 101 -19.34 10.99 -29.34
C ALA A 101 -19.08 10.44 -27.93
N LYS A 102 -17.82 10.06 -27.62
CA LYS A 102 -17.41 9.58 -26.30
C LYS A 102 -17.54 10.67 -25.22
N VAL A 103 -17.08 11.90 -25.53
CA VAL A 103 -17.28 13.04 -24.62
C VAL A 103 -18.74 13.34 -24.37
N ARG A 104 -19.58 13.28 -25.42
CA ARG A 104 -21.04 13.43 -25.27
C ARG A 104 -21.65 12.36 -24.39
N GLU A 105 -21.21 11.12 -24.52
CA GLU A 105 -21.65 10.01 -23.69
C GLU A 105 -21.23 10.23 -22.23
N MET A 106 -19.95 10.54 -21.96
CA MET A 106 -19.45 10.86 -20.63
C MET A 106 -20.20 12.02 -20.01
N ARG A 107 -20.41 13.12 -20.74
CA ARG A 107 -21.18 14.26 -20.26
C ARG A 107 -22.61 13.90 -19.88
N LYS A 108 -23.27 13.06 -20.68
CA LYS A 108 -24.64 12.59 -20.40
C LYS A 108 -24.68 11.67 -19.18
N LEU A 109 -23.71 10.77 -19.05
CA LEU A 109 -23.57 9.90 -17.88
C LEU A 109 -23.36 10.73 -16.61
N ALA A 110 -22.54 11.78 -16.70
CA ALA A 110 -22.33 12.77 -15.64
C ALA A 110 -23.53 13.72 -15.44
N ARG A 111 -24.66 13.52 -16.12
CA ARG A 111 -25.86 14.38 -16.07
C ARG A 111 -25.55 15.86 -16.28
N MET A 112 -24.48 16.17 -16.99
CA MET A 112 -23.96 17.50 -17.21
C MET A 112 -24.56 18.12 -18.49
N SER A 113 -24.99 19.38 -18.42
CA SER A 113 -25.39 20.12 -19.62
C SER A 113 -24.15 20.59 -20.41
N LEU A 114 -24.32 20.96 -21.69
CA LEU A 114 -23.25 21.60 -22.45
C LEU A 114 -22.80 22.94 -21.82
N ARG A 115 -23.69 23.60 -21.09
CA ARG A 115 -23.40 24.85 -20.37
C ARG A 115 -22.50 24.57 -19.15
N ASP A 116 -22.77 23.48 -18.43
CA ASP A 116 -21.93 23.09 -17.29
C ASP A 116 -20.52 22.72 -17.74
N LEU A 117 -20.39 21.94 -18.82
CA LEU A 117 -19.09 21.61 -19.40
C LEU A 117 -18.37 22.87 -19.92
N SER A 118 -19.10 23.80 -20.51
CA SER A 118 -18.57 25.08 -20.98
C SER A 118 -17.96 25.91 -19.83
N VAL A 119 -18.66 25.98 -18.70
CA VAL A 119 -18.19 26.71 -17.50
C VAL A 119 -16.91 26.07 -16.93
N LYS A 120 -16.86 24.73 -16.91
CA LYS A 120 -15.71 23.99 -16.34
C LYS A 120 -14.46 23.99 -17.23
N THR A 121 -14.63 24.14 -18.54
CA THR A 121 -13.53 24.01 -19.52
C THR A 121 -13.16 25.31 -20.20
N ASP A 122 -13.90 26.38 -19.94
CA ASP A 122 -13.80 27.67 -20.66
C ASP A 122 -13.91 27.54 -22.18
N ILE A 123 -14.63 26.50 -22.66
CA ILE A 123 -14.92 26.30 -24.10
C ILE A 123 -16.38 26.69 -24.35
N THR A 124 -16.62 27.50 -25.37
CA THR A 124 -17.98 27.95 -25.66
C THR A 124 -18.95 26.79 -25.94
N VAL A 125 -20.20 26.91 -25.51
CA VAL A 125 -21.26 25.92 -25.71
C VAL A 125 -21.40 25.54 -27.20
N SER A 126 -21.27 26.50 -28.08
CA SER A 126 -21.32 26.27 -29.52
C SER A 126 -20.19 25.38 -30.02
N HIS A 127 -18.96 25.62 -29.53
CA HIS A 127 -17.78 24.85 -29.92
C HIS A 127 -17.84 23.43 -29.37
N LEU A 128 -18.22 23.24 -28.08
CA LEU A 128 -18.47 21.91 -27.50
C LEU A 128 -19.55 21.15 -28.26
N SER A 129 -20.65 21.82 -28.63
CA SER A 129 -21.72 21.18 -29.39
C SER A 129 -21.26 20.73 -30.79
N MET A 130 -20.44 21.53 -31.48
CA MET A 130 -19.84 21.14 -32.75
C MET A 130 -18.86 20.00 -32.61
N PHE A 131 -18.03 20.02 -31.55
CA PHE A 131 -17.07 18.97 -31.24
C PHE A 131 -17.77 17.64 -30.95
N GLU A 132 -18.79 17.61 -30.10
CA GLU A 132 -19.56 16.40 -29.79
C GLU A 132 -20.26 15.77 -31.00
N ARG A 133 -20.48 16.56 -32.05
CA ARG A 133 -21.05 16.10 -33.34
C ARG A 133 -19.99 15.79 -34.40
N GLY A 134 -18.69 15.93 -34.04
CA GLY A 134 -17.60 15.71 -34.97
C GLY A 134 -17.41 16.83 -36.01
N ALA A 135 -18.09 17.96 -35.86
CA ALA A 135 -18.04 19.10 -36.80
C ALA A 135 -16.96 20.14 -36.45
N ALA A 136 -16.24 19.98 -35.33
CA ALA A 136 -15.13 20.85 -34.92
C ALA A 136 -14.07 20.03 -34.21
N PHE A 137 -12.85 20.58 -34.12
CA PHE A 137 -11.73 20.01 -33.40
C PHE A 137 -11.47 20.85 -32.14
N LEU A 138 -10.99 20.18 -31.09
CA LEU A 138 -10.43 20.84 -29.91
C LEU A 138 -8.91 20.71 -29.95
N SER A 139 -8.21 21.75 -29.53
CA SER A 139 -6.76 21.69 -29.31
C SER A 139 -6.40 20.72 -28.20
N PRO A 140 -5.14 20.25 -28.09
CA PRO A 140 -4.68 19.40 -27.01
C PRO A 140 -5.05 19.92 -25.63
N ALA A 141 -4.77 21.20 -25.39
CA ALA A 141 -5.09 21.91 -24.16
C ALA A 141 -6.58 21.84 -23.81
N ARG A 142 -7.45 22.08 -24.81
CA ARG A 142 -8.90 22.01 -24.61
C ARG A 142 -9.42 20.57 -24.44
N LEU A 143 -8.79 19.61 -25.12
CA LEU A 143 -9.11 18.20 -24.93
C LEU A 143 -8.66 17.69 -23.56
N SER A 144 -7.49 18.14 -23.08
CA SER A 144 -7.03 17.88 -21.72
C SER A 144 -8.00 18.46 -20.71
N ALA A 145 -8.39 19.73 -20.84
CA ALA A 145 -9.39 20.35 -19.97
C ALA A 145 -10.74 19.60 -19.97
N VAL A 146 -11.17 19.06 -21.12
CA VAL A 146 -12.36 18.22 -21.21
C VAL A 146 -12.13 16.86 -20.53
N ALA A 147 -10.97 16.24 -20.71
CA ALA A 147 -10.62 14.97 -20.08
C ALA A 147 -10.59 15.12 -18.56
N ASP A 148 -9.98 16.19 -18.05
CA ASP A 148 -9.88 16.53 -16.63
C ASP A 148 -11.24 16.67 -15.95
N VAL A 149 -12.21 17.30 -16.64
CA VAL A 149 -13.61 17.38 -16.13
C VAL A 149 -14.21 16.00 -15.88
N PHE A 150 -13.76 14.98 -16.61
CA PHE A 150 -14.23 13.60 -16.47
C PHE A 150 -13.23 12.69 -15.74
N GLY A 151 -12.20 13.25 -15.09
CA GLY A 151 -11.18 12.49 -14.36
C GLY A 151 -10.43 11.48 -15.25
N LYS A 152 -10.26 11.83 -16.54
CA LYS A 152 -9.59 10.99 -17.54
C LYS A 152 -8.31 11.65 -18.00
N SER A 153 -7.27 10.85 -18.27
CA SER A 153 -6.12 11.37 -19.01
C SER A 153 -6.49 11.62 -20.48
N LEU A 154 -5.76 12.50 -21.13
CA LEU A 154 -5.90 12.73 -22.55
C LEU A 154 -5.77 11.43 -23.36
N ALA A 155 -4.84 10.55 -22.96
CA ALA A 155 -4.63 9.23 -23.55
C ALA A 155 -5.86 8.31 -23.44
N GLU A 156 -6.52 8.29 -22.28
CA GLU A 156 -7.76 7.52 -22.08
C GLU A 156 -8.93 8.08 -22.88
N LEU A 157 -9.03 9.41 -22.97
CA LEU A 157 -10.05 10.05 -23.79
C LEU A 157 -9.88 9.67 -25.27
N LEU A 158 -8.66 9.57 -25.74
CA LEU A 158 -8.30 9.22 -27.11
C LEU A 158 -8.39 7.70 -27.43
N GLY A 159 -8.83 6.88 -26.49
CA GLY A 159 -9.08 5.44 -26.69
C GLY A 159 -7.93 4.52 -26.33
N GLY A 160 -7.05 4.98 -25.46
CA GLY A 160 -5.94 4.19 -24.94
C GLY A 160 -6.37 3.08 -24.00
N THR A 161 -6.25 1.83 -24.40
CA THR A 161 -6.25 0.68 -23.51
C THR A 161 -4.82 0.19 -23.36
N SER A 162 -4.30 0.16 -22.12
CA SER A 162 -3.00 -0.40 -21.79
C SER A 162 -3.03 -1.91 -22.00
N ASN A 163 -2.34 -2.38 -23.01
CA ASN A 163 -2.05 -3.79 -23.17
C ASN A 163 -0.58 -3.91 -23.55
N ASP A 164 0.31 -3.97 -22.54
CA ASP A 164 1.58 -4.70 -22.61
C ASP A 164 2.43 -4.47 -21.36
N ASN A 165 2.78 -5.56 -20.71
CA ASN A 165 3.58 -5.63 -19.48
C ASN A 165 5.10 -5.48 -19.68
N LEU A 166 5.58 -4.89 -20.78
CA LEU A 166 7.01 -4.72 -21.01
C LEU A 166 7.45 -3.29 -20.62
N PRO A 167 8.52 -3.14 -19.82
CA PRO A 167 8.92 -1.82 -19.30
C PRO A 167 9.72 -0.97 -20.29
N PHE A 168 9.72 -1.27 -21.58
CA PHE A 168 10.48 -0.55 -22.60
C PHE A 168 9.73 -0.43 -23.93
N VAL A 169 9.89 0.72 -24.57
CA VAL A 169 9.38 1.02 -25.90
C VAL A 169 10.60 1.17 -26.84
N ARG A 170 10.58 0.54 -28.00
CA ARG A 170 11.60 0.71 -29.04
C ARG A 170 11.34 1.98 -29.84
N LYS A 171 12.37 2.55 -30.48
CA LYS A 171 12.23 3.72 -31.36
C LYS A 171 11.13 3.48 -32.41
N GLY A 172 10.14 4.38 -32.47
CA GLY A 172 8.98 4.26 -33.35
C GLY A 172 7.96 3.18 -32.95
N GLY A 173 8.14 2.55 -31.79
CA GLY A 173 7.20 1.57 -31.22
C GLY A 173 6.26 2.16 -30.16
N GLY A 174 6.31 3.45 -29.96
CA GLY A 174 5.39 4.18 -29.10
C GLY A 174 3.99 4.24 -29.71
N ARG A 175 3.00 4.39 -28.88
CA ARG A 175 1.62 4.54 -29.33
C ARG A 175 1.37 5.99 -29.73
N ILE A 176 0.95 6.23 -30.97
CA ILE A 176 0.50 7.56 -31.38
C ILE A 176 -0.81 7.86 -30.65
N VAL A 177 -0.73 8.76 -29.69
CA VAL A 177 -1.84 9.18 -28.85
C VAL A 177 -2.74 10.16 -29.62
N GLY A 178 -2.19 10.90 -30.57
CA GLY A 178 -2.94 11.82 -31.38
C GLY A 178 -2.11 12.62 -32.38
N THR A 179 -2.83 13.13 -33.40
CA THR A 179 -2.42 14.31 -34.15
C THR A 179 -3.37 15.43 -33.76
N PHE A 180 -2.86 16.49 -33.14
CA PHE A 180 -3.69 17.64 -32.77
C PHE A 180 -3.70 18.65 -33.91
N GLY A 181 -4.73 18.57 -34.74
CA GLY A 181 -4.80 19.36 -35.94
C GLY A 181 -3.70 18.99 -36.95
N PRO A 182 -3.65 19.65 -38.12
CA PRO A 182 -2.55 19.46 -39.06
C PRO A 182 -1.27 20.03 -38.44
N GLY A 183 -0.28 19.17 -38.10
CA GLY A 183 1.08 19.59 -37.75
C GLY A 183 1.54 19.39 -36.32
N VAL A 184 0.78 18.74 -35.45
CA VAL A 184 1.27 18.28 -34.14
C VAL A 184 0.98 16.79 -33.99
N SER A 185 2.01 15.99 -33.76
CA SER A 185 1.91 14.54 -33.54
C SER A 185 2.47 14.18 -32.17
N ILE A 186 1.73 13.42 -31.37
CA ILE A 186 2.13 12.96 -30.04
C ILE A 186 2.23 11.45 -30.02
N GLU A 187 3.40 10.95 -29.66
CA GLU A 187 3.70 9.54 -29.50
C GLU A 187 3.96 9.26 -28.00
N GLN A 188 3.14 8.46 -27.36
CA GLN A 188 3.38 8.00 -26.00
C GLN A 188 4.50 6.96 -26.00
N VAL A 189 5.60 7.27 -25.32
CA VAL A 189 6.79 6.40 -25.28
C VAL A 189 6.93 5.63 -23.97
N THR A 190 5.87 5.60 -23.17
CA THR A 190 5.76 4.75 -21.97
C THR A 190 4.72 3.66 -22.14
N VAL A 191 4.95 2.53 -21.48
CA VAL A 191 4.02 1.42 -21.40
C VAL A 191 3.55 1.29 -19.96
N ALA A 192 2.26 1.17 -19.77
CA ALA A 192 1.53 1.13 -18.51
C ALA A 192 1.31 2.49 -17.82
N GLU A 193 0.20 2.57 -17.10
CA GLU A 193 -0.19 3.70 -16.27
C GLU A 193 0.76 3.86 -15.07
N ARG A 194 1.58 4.89 -15.11
CA ARG A 194 2.55 5.23 -14.05
C ARG A 194 2.43 6.72 -13.72
N MET A 195 3.20 7.16 -12.70
CA MET A 195 3.22 8.56 -12.23
C MET A 195 3.60 9.59 -13.30
N MET A 196 4.29 9.17 -14.35
CA MET A 196 4.75 10.05 -15.41
C MET A 196 4.18 9.58 -16.75
N ASP A 197 3.53 10.48 -17.46
CA ASP A 197 3.24 10.32 -18.88
C ASP A 197 4.41 10.91 -19.65
N VAL A 198 5.08 10.06 -20.42
CA VAL A 198 6.22 10.47 -21.23
C VAL A 198 5.84 10.38 -22.69
N GLU A 199 5.89 11.51 -23.35
CA GLU A 199 5.43 11.70 -24.72
C GLU A 199 6.52 12.31 -25.59
N LEU A 200 6.55 11.91 -26.85
CA LEU A 200 7.37 12.53 -27.87
C LEU A 200 6.47 13.38 -28.76
N TRP A 201 6.61 14.68 -28.64
CA TRP A 201 5.86 15.65 -29.43
C TRP A 201 6.64 16.04 -30.68
N THR A 202 6.05 15.88 -31.84
CA THR A 202 6.57 16.42 -33.09
C THR A 202 5.67 17.57 -33.52
N ILE A 203 6.23 18.79 -33.55
CA ILE A 203 5.51 20.05 -33.77
C ILE A 203 6.04 20.70 -35.06
N GLU A 204 5.19 20.81 -36.07
CA GLU A 204 5.54 21.47 -37.33
C GLU A 204 5.79 22.95 -37.13
N SER A 205 6.52 23.56 -38.07
CA SER A 205 6.81 25.01 -38.10
C SER A 205 5.54 25.85 -37.96
N GLY A 206 5.59 26.91 -37.15
CA GLY A 206 4.52 27.85 -36.92
C GLY A 206 3.33 27.34 -36.12
N ARG A 207 3.42 26.14 -35.54
CA ARG A 207 2.36 25.61 -34.66
C ARG A 207 2.53 26.11 -33.22
N GLU A 208 1.39 26.36 -32.59
CA GLU A 208 1.32 26.85 -31.20
C GLU A 208 0.16 26.23 -30.44
N SER A 209 0.21 26.33 -29.13
CA SER A 209 -0.92 25.98 -28.26
C SER A 209 -2.07 26.96 -28.50
N ASP A 210 -3.30 26.52 -28.25
CA ASP A 210 -4.50 27.35 -28.38
C ASP A 210 -4.68 28.22 -27.13
N GLY A 211 -3.76 29.18 -26.94
CA GLY A 211 -3.70 30.05 -25.77
C GLY A 211 -2.91 29.47 -24.59
N PHE A 212 -3.07 30.11 -23.43
CA PHE A 212 -2.53 29.65 -22.16
C PHE A 212 -3.44 28.55 -21.58
N TYR A 213 -2.82 27.58 -20.91
CA TYR A 213 -3.50 26.53 -20.16
C TYR A 213 -2.69 26.17 -18.91
N SER A 214 -3.35 25.54 -17.97
CA SER A 214 -2.74 25.02 -16.74
C SER A 214 -3.48 23.76 -16.31
N HIS A 215 -2.80 22.89 -15.59
CA HIS A 215 -3.38 21.70 -14.96
C HIS A 215 -2.57 21.33 -13.72
N ASP A 216 -3.02 20.37 -12.97
CA ASP A 216 -2.29 19.90 -11.81
C ASP A 216 -1.08 19.05 -12.24
N GLY A 217 0.00 19.07 -11.44
CA GLY A 217 1.20 18.27 -11.65
C GLY A 217 2.45 19.09 -11.96
N GLU A 218 3.42 18.44 -12.57
CA GLU A 218 4.71 19.02 -12.96
C GLU A 218 5.03 18.60 -14.39
N GLU A 219 5.68 19.49 -15.14
CA GLU A 219 6.10 19.25 -16.50
C GLU A 219 7.60 19.42 -16.69
N LEU A 220 8.21 18.48 -17.43
CA LEU A 220 9.54 18.59 -17.97
C LEU A 220 9.47 18.57 -19.50
N LEU A 221 9.97 19.61 -20.13
CA LEU A 221 10.17 19.71 -21.57
C LEU A 221 11.66 19.57 -21.87
N HIS A 222 12.02 18.70 -22.81
CA HIS A 222 13.39 18.60 -23.30
C HIS A 222 13.38 18.62 -24.83
N VAL A 223 13.98 19.63 -25.43
CA VAL A 223 14.02 19.79 -26.90
C VAL A 223 15.08 18.88 -27.49
N LEU A 224 14.65 17.82 -28.18
CA LEU A 224 15.53 16.86 -28.85
C LEU A 224 16.06 17.41 -30.18
N SER A 225 15.22 18.15 -30.93
CA SER A 225 15.62 18.83 -32.16
C SER A 225 14.67 19.98 -32.50
N GLY A 226 15.16 20.98 -33.22
CA GLY A 226 14.39 22.19 -33.57
C GLY A 226 14.37 23.23 -32.47
N GLU A 227 13.34 24.06 -32.44
CA GLU A 227 13.17 25.18 -31.52
C GLU A 227 11.75 25.19 -30.97
N LEU A 228 11.61 25.48 -29.67
CA LEU A 228 10.32 25.63 -28.99
C LEU A 228 10.35 26.90 -28.14
N GLU A 229 9.45 27.83 -28.39
CA GLU A 229 9.23 28.98 -27.53
C GLU A 229 8.19 28.62 -26.46
N VAL A 230 8.50 28.86 -25.19
CA VAL A 230 7.64 28.58 -24.04
C VAL A 230 7.43 29.86 -23.24
N THR A 231 6.20 30.13 -22.87
CA THR A 231 5.82 31.24 -21.99
C THR A 231 5.20 30.73 -20.73
N LEU A 232 5.70 31.14 -19.56
CA LEU A 232 5.21 30.71 -18.22
C LEU A 232 4.61 31.91 -17.49
N GLY A 233 3.30 31.91 -17.28
CA GLY A 233 2.57 33.00 -16.64
C GLY A 233 2.79 34.34 -17.33
N ALA A 234 3.12 35.36 -16.56
CA ALA A 234 3.39 36.71 -17.05
C ALA A 234 4.86 36.95 -17.47
N ARG A 235 5.67 35.90 -17.60
CA ARG A 235 7.09 36.01 -17.99
C ARG A 235 7.24 36.21 -19.48
N ASP A 236 8.37 36.80 -19.88
CA ASP A 236 8.72 36.87 -21.29
C ASP A 236 8.88 35.46 -21.89
N PRO A 237 8.53 35.27 -23.17
CA PRO A 237 8.75 34.01 -23.86
C PRO A 237 10.22 33.59 -23.88
N VAL A 238 10.50 32.33 -23.59
CA VAL A 238 11.83 31.76 -23.63
C VAL A 238 11.94 30.81 -24.82
N LEU A 239 12.92 31.04 -25.68
CA LEU A 239 13.22 30.15 -26.79
C LEU A 239 14.15 29.04 -26.36
N LEU A 240 13.66 27.80 -26.36
CA LEU A 240 14.42 26.58 -26.11
C LEU A 240 14.92 25.99 -27.42
N ARG A 241 16.19 25.59 -27.47
CA ARG A 241 16.84 24.93 -28.58
C ARG A 241 17.18 23.48 -28.26
N SER A 242 17.58 22.74 -29.28
CA SER A 242 18.02 21.34 -29.08
C SER A 242 19.04 21.22 -27.95
N GLY A 243 18.73 20.38 -26.97
CA GLY A 243 19.47 20.15 -25.73
C GLY A 243 18.99 20.99 -24.53
N ASP A 244 18.15 22.01 -24.76
CA ASP A 244 17.59 22.80 -23.66
C ASP A 244 16.39 22.08 -23.00
N SER A 245 16.16 22.41 -21.73
CA SER A 245 15.05 21.89 -20.95
C SER A 245 14.33 23.00 -20.19
N ALA A 246 13.03 22.83 -19.99
CA ALA A 246 12.23 23.58 -19.04
C ALA A 246 11.56 22.62 -18.06
N TYR A 247 11.54 23.00 -16.79
CA TYR A 247 10.84 22.27 -15.72
C TYR A 247 10.04 23.26 -14.87
N PHE A 248 8.76 23.00 -14.71
CA PHE A 248 7.85 23.91 -14.02
C PHE A 248 6.64 23.16 -13.47
N SER A 249 5.95 23.79 -12.50
CA SER A 249 4.65 23.30 -12.04
C SER A 249 3.60 23.55 -13.13
N SER A 250 2.87 22.51 -13.52
CA SER A 250 1.81 22.59 -14.54
C SER A 250 0.65 23.51 -14.12
N SER A 251 0.53 23.83 -12.81
CA SER A 251 -0.42 24.83 -12.31
C SER A 251 -0.05 26.28 -12.70
N THR A 252 1.20 26.50 -13.17
CA THR A 252 1.58 27.77 -13.80
C THR A 252 0.96 27.84 -15.19
N GLU A 253 0.18 28.90 -15.48
CA GLU A 253 -0.34 29.11 -16.83
C GLU A 253 0.81 29.11 -17.84
N HIS A 254 0.74 28.31 -18.89
CA HIS A 254 1.80 28.16 -19.86
C HIS A 254 1.25 28.01 -21.27
N ARG A 255 2.08 28.40 -22.25
CA ARG A 255 1.83 28.20 -23.66
C ARG A 255 3.15 27.92 -24.39
N TRP A 256 3.05 27.31 -25.55
CA TRP A 256 4.20 27.00 -26.39
C TRP A 256 3.93 27.35 -27.87
N ARG A 257 5.01 27.58 -28.61
CA ARG A 257 5.01 27.82 -30.06
C ARG A 257 6.29 27.26 -30.67
N ASN A 258 6.21 26.67 -31.86
CA ASN A 258 7.39 26.41 -32.68
C ASN A 258 7.63 27.59 -33.64
N PRO A 259 8.55 28.52 -33.35
CA PRO A 259 8.86 29.64 -34.22
C PRO A 259 9.85 29.27 -35.32
N GLY A 260 10.47 28.08 -35.27
CA GLY A 260 11.51 27.63 -36.19
C GLY A 260 10.98 27.32 -37.58
N ALA A 261 11.86 27.35 -38.58
CA ALA A 261 11.52 27.01 -39.96
C ALA A 261 11.28 25.52 -40.21
N GLY A 262 11.68 24.67 -39.25
CA GLY A 262 11.55 23.22 -39.30
C GLY A 262 10.70 22.66 -38.17
N LYS A 263 10.59 21.32 -38.13
CA LYS A 263 9.92 20.61 -37.04
C LYS A 263 10.68 20.75 -35.74
N ALA A 264 9.97 20.93 -34.63
CA ALA A 264 10.49 20.71 -33.28
C ALA A 264 10.12 19.32 -32.82
N VAL A 265 11.06 18.61 -32.19
CA VAL A 265 10.83 17.33 -31.52
C VAL A 265 11.18 17.52 -30.06
N VAL A 266 10.19 17.30 -29.20
CA VAL A 266 10.27 17.59 -27.77
C VAL A 266 9.89 16.34 -26.99
N LEU A 267 10.74 15.93 -26.05
CA LEU A 267 10.35 14.97 -25.02
C LEU A 267 9.56 15.75 -23.97
N TRP A 268 8.30 15.38 -23.80
CA TRP A 268 7.37 16.01 -22.88
C TRP A 268 7.00 15.01 -21.78
N VAL A 269 7.29 15.36 -20.54
CA VAL A 269 7.00 14.52 -19.38
C VAL A 269 6.04 15.26 -18.49
N ASN A 270 4.88 14.67 -18.27
CA ASN A 270 3.86 15.17 -17.35
C ASN A 270 3.72 14.25 -16.15
N THR A 271 3.52 14.82 -14.96
CA THR A 271 3.04 14.07 -13.81
C THR A 271 1.55 14.33 -13.65
N ASP A 272 0.78 13.24 -13.50
CA ASP A 272 -0.64 13.35 -13.17
C ASP A 272 -0.79 13.46 -11.65
N SER A 273 -1.33 14.59 -11.16
CA SER A 273 -1.47 14.85 -9.71
C SER A 273 -2.39 13.86 -9.03
N ALA A 274 -3.44 13.39 -9.69
CA ALA A 274 -4.33 12.37 -9.14
C ALA A 274 -3.61 11.02 -8.99
N ARG A 275 -2.74 10.66 -9.94
CA ARG A 275 -1.91 9.45 -9.88
C ARG A 275 -0.70 9.63 -8.97
N ALA A 276 -0.09 10.80 -8.95
CA ALA A 276 0.99 11.16 -8.04
C ALA A 276 0.52 11.07 -6.59
N SER A 277 -0.67 11.54 -6.26
CA SER A 277 -1.27 11.40 -4.93
C SER A 277 -1.49 9.94 -4.53
N ALA A 278 -1.94 9.09 -5.44
CA ALA A 278 -2.13 7.66 -5.19
C ALA A 278 -0.81 6.88 -5.03
N MET A 279 0.29 7.34 -5.65
CA MET A 279 1.61 6.68 -5.59
C MET A 279 2.59 7.33 -4.61
N GLN A 280 2.39 8.57 -4.18
CA GLN A 280 3.20 9.24 -3.14
C GLN A 280 3.11 8.56 -1.77
N PHE A 281 2.19 7.64 -1.58
CA PHE A 281 2.20 6.70 -0.46
C PHE A 281 3.46 5.80 -0.40
N ARG A 282 4.33 5.82 -1.41
CA ARG A 282 5.56 5.00 -1.45
C ARG A 282 6.87 5.74 -1.12
N GLY A 283 6.82 7.02 -0.81
CA GLY A 283 8.03 7.71 -0.35
C GLY A 283 8.05 9.22 -0.63
N GLY A 284 7.77 10.05 0.37
CA GLY A 284 8.01 11.48 0.34
C GLY A 284 6.74 12.33 0.42
N GLY A 285 6.49 12.87 1.62
CA GLY A 285 5.27 13.52 2.07
C GLY A 285 4.61 14.51 1.12
N ARG A 286 3.35 14.25 0.83
CA ARG A 286 2.33 15.25 0.58
C ARG A 286 1.04 14.90 1.33
N ARG A 287 0.40 15.94 1.81
CA ARG A 287 -0.81 15.96 2.62
C ARG A 287 -1.95 15.29 1.88
N LEU A 288 -2.55 14.25 2.46
CA LEU A 288 -3.88 13.80 2.07
C LEU A 288 -4.87 14.91 2.42
N GLU A 289 -5.17 15.76 1.47
CA GLU A 289 -6.49 16.38 1.48
C GLU A 289 -7.45 15.29 1.02
N LEU A 290 -8.34 14.87 1.90
CA LEU A 290 -9.51 14.07 1.55
C LEU A 290 -10.44 14.99 0.74
N GLY A 291 -10.03 15.27 -0.48
CA GLY A 291 -10.73 16.07 -1.45
C GLY A 291 -10.80 15.34 -2.77
N THR A 292 -12.00 14.97 -3.16
CA THR A 292 -12.45 14.70 -4.52
C THR A 292 -11.66 13.66 -5.32
N SER A 293 -11.84 12.39 -5.04
CA SER A 293 -11.62 11.36 -6.07
C SER A 293 -12.93 11.18 -6.85
N HIS A 294 -12.86 11.36 -8.15
CA HIS A 294 -13.97 11.02 -9.04
C HIS A 294 -14.03 9.50 -9.15
N SER A 295 -15.12 8.92 -8.72
CA SER A 295 -15.38 7.49 -8.91
C SER A 295 -16.76 7.30 -9.53
N ASP A 296 -16.83 6.44 -10.52
CA ASP A 296 -18.09 6.00 -11.14
C ASP A 296 -18.97 5.13 -10.21
N GLY A 297 -18.70 5.15 -8.90
CA GLY A 297 -19.40 4.36 -7.90
C GLY A 297 -20.72 4.98 -7.43
N LEU A 298 -20.71 5.61 -6.25
CA LEU A 298 -21.92 6.14 -5.59
C LEU A 298 -22.15 7.65 -5.80
N GLY A 299 -21.39 8.33 -6.66
CA GLY A 299 -21.55 9.76 -6.96
C GLY A 299 -20.25 10.49 -7.19
N GLU A 300 -20.31 11.57 -7.98
CA GLU A 300 -19.20 12.49 -8.21
C GLU A 300 -19.09 13.49 -7.06
N GLY A 301 -17.88 13.73 -6.63
CA GLY A 301 -17.56 14.75 -5.65
C GLY A 301 -16.95 14.17 -4.38
N ALA A 302 -16.41 15.04 -3.53
CA ALA A 302 -16.18 14.70 -2.14
C ALA A 302 -17.44 13.99 -1.65
N LEU A 303 -17.28 12.87 -0.94
CA LEU A 303 -18.41 12.24 -0.24
C LEU A 303 -19.07 13.32 0.62
N ASP A 304 -19.91 14.13 -0.01
CA ASP A 304 -20.77 15.12 0.67
C ASP A 304 -21.94 14.32 1.21
N LEU A 305 -21.64 13.54 2.25
CA LEU A 305 -22.66 12.81 2.98
C LEU A 305 -23.53 13.85 3.68
N GLN A 306 -24.77 13.99 3.23
CA GLN A 306 -25.77 14.72 3.98
C GLN A 306 -26.11 13.90 5.23
N LEU A 307 -25.32 14.11 6.28
CA LEU A 307 -25.57 13.48 7.57
C LEU A 307 -26.78 14.14 8.24
N GLN A 308 -27.57 13.33 8.92
CA GLN A 308 -28.68 13.82 9.73
C GLN A 308 -28.14 14.72 10.88
N GLU A 309 -28.95 15.66 11.32
CA GLU A 309 -28.62 16.47 12.49
C GLU A 309 -28.40 15.56 13.72
N GLY A 310 -27.30 15.79 14.44
CA GLY A 310 -26.91 14.97 15.59
C GLY A 310 -26.02 13.76 15.28
N CYS A 311 -25.61 13.54 14.02
CA CYS A 311 -24.56 12.55 13.71
C CYS A 311 -23.20 13.01 14.24
N GLU A 312 -22.48 12.07 14.86
CA GLU A 312 -21.08 12.27 15.25
C GLU A 312 -20.16 11.61 14.21
N THR A 313 -18.98 12.18 14.00
CA THR A 313 -17.98 11.62 13.08
C THR A 313 -16.62 11.55 13.74
N TYR A 314 -15.88 10.45 13.46
CA TYR A 314 -14.53 10.24 13.97
C TYR A 314 -13.61 9.79 12.84
N ARG A 315 -12.57 10.56 12.56
CA ARG A 315 -11.56 10.18 11.57
C ARG A 315 -10.50 9.30 12.20
N VAL A 316 -10.24 8.19 11.57
CA VAL A 316 -9.27 7.20 12.04
C VAL A 316 -8.33 6.79 10.92
N MET A 317 -7.10 6.46 11.30
CA MET A 317 -6.13 5.83 10.41
C MET A 317 -5.94 4.38 10.83
N GLU A 318 -6.00 3.49 9.85
CA GLU A 318 -5.82 2.05 10.05
C GLU A 318 -4.41 1.65 9.67
N THR A 319 -3.75 0.93 10.55
CA THR A 319 -2.41 0.36 10.32
C THR A 319 -2.37 -1.08 10.73
N HIS A 320 -1.37 -1.83 10.30
CA HIS A 320 -1.01 -3.10 10.92
C HIS A 320 0.50 -3.24 11.07
N THR A 321 0.92 -3.94 12.11
CA THR A 321 2.33 -4.33 12.35
C THR A 321 2.39 -5.84 12.38
N ALA A 322 3.11 -6.42 11.42
CA ALA A 322 3.24 -7.87 11.29
C ALA A 322 1.88 -8.64 11.36
N GLY A 323 0.82 -8.05 10.81
CA GLY A 323 -0.54 -8.63 10.76
C GLY A 323 -1.49 -8.17 11.88
N HIS A 324 -1.00 -7.57 12.98
CA HIS A 324 -1.88 -7.10 14.05
C HIS A 324 -2.35 -5.66 13.79
N PRO A 325 -3.69 -5.41 13.77
CA PRO A 325 -4.24 -4.11 13.39
C PRO A 325 -4.14 -3.09 14.53
N THR A 326 -3.99 -1.82 14.15
CA THR A 326 -4.10 -0.67 15.06
C THR A 326 -4.93 0.42 14.41
N ARG A 327 -5.97 0.85 15.09
CA ARG A 327 -6.80 2.01 14.74
C ARG A 327 -6.33 3.24 15.50
N ILE A 328 -5.94 4.28 14.80
CA ILE A 328 -5.38 5.51 15.37
C ILE A 328 -6.40 6.62 15.19
N LEU A 329 -6.86 7.24 16.27
CA LEU A 329 -7.71 8.41 16.18
C LEU A 329 -6.88 9.59 15.66
N ILE A 330 -7.34 10.26 14.61
CA ILE A 330 -6.61 11.39 14.01
C ILE A 330 -6.94 12.69 14.71
N GLU A 331 -8.17 12.81 15.21
CA GLU A 331 -8.69 14.03 15.80
C GLU A 331 -8.26 14.18 17.26
N ALA A 332 -7.94 15.41 17.63
CA ALA A 332 -7.66 15.72 19.04
C ALA A 332 -8.97 15.70 19.83
N LEU A 333 -8.95 15.07 21.00
CA LEU A 333 -10.05 15.09 21.95
C LEU A 333 -9.86 16.24 22.93
N GLU A 334 -10.92 16.99 23.17
CA GLU A 334 -10.91 18.08 24.15
C GLU A 334 -11.04 17.53 25.59
N GLY A 335 -10.40 18.22 26.56
CA GLY A 335 -10.56 17.87 27.99
C GLY A 335 -9.96 16.52 28.39
N LEU A 336 -8.89 16.07 27.71
CA LEU A 336 -7.98 15.05 28.22
C LEU A 336 -7.04 15.69 29.26
N ASP A 337 -7.57 15.88 30.48
CA ASP A 337 -6.84 16.50 31.56
C ASP A 337 -5.74 15.55 32.07
N GLY A 338 -4.69 16.13 32.67
CA GLY A 338 -3.53 15.41 33.20
C GLY A 338 -2.19 15.82 32.55
N GLU A 339 -1.12 15.62 33.27
CA GLU A 339 0.24 15.95 32.85
C GLU A 339 0.92 14.75 32.16
N THR A 340 0.60 13.54 32.63
CA THR A 340 1.18 12.27 32.17
C THR A 340 0.25 11.49 31.23
N ALA A 341 0.82 10.59 30.45
CA ALA A 341 0.06 9.67 29.61
C ALA A 341 -0.94 8.80 30.41
N ALA A 342 -0.57 8.39 31.63
CA ALA A 342 -1.42 7.61 32.51
C ALA A 342 -2.63 8.40 32.98
N GLU A 343 -2.45 9.66 33.38
CA GLU A 343 -3.54 10.55 33.79
C GLU A 343 -4.49 10.87 32.64
N LYS A 344 -3.94 11.09 31.43
CA LYS A 344 -4.75 11.30 30.22
C LYS A 344 -5.55 10.06 29.82
N ALA A 345 -4.97 8.87 29.99
CA ALA A 345 -5.69 7.61 29.77
C ALA A 345 -6.84 7.43 30.76
N GLU A 346 -6.65 7.82 32.03
CA GLU A 346 -7.71 7.78 33.04
C GLU A 346 -8.80 8.84 32.77
N ALA A 347 -8.43 10.05 32.39
CA ALA A 347 -9.39 11.09 31.98
C ALA A 347 -10.21 10.62 30.76
N PHE A 348 -9.59 9.91 29.81
CA PHE A 348 -10.29 9.28 28.68
C PHE A 348 -11.25 8.18 29.17
N ARG A 349 -10.82 7.32 30.09
CA ARG A 349 -11.67 6.28 30.67
C ARG A 349 -12.91 6.88 31.31
N GLU A 350 -12.77 7.96 32.07
CA GLU A 350 -13.88 8.61 32.75
C GLU A 350 -14.85 9.30 31.80
N LYS A 351 -14.32 10.01 30.79
CA LYS A 351 -15.13 10.86 29.90
C LYS A 351 -15.54 10.18 28.59
N TYR A 352 -14.67 9.32 28.04
CA TYR A 352 -14.71 8.83 26.67
C TYR A 352 -14.68 7.31 26.53
N ASP A 353 -14.94 6.51 27.61
CA ASP A 353 -14.94 5.03 27.47
C ASP A 353 -15.96 4.54 26.42
N HIS A 354 -17.05 5.26 26.24
CA HIS A 354 -18.01 4.97 25.17
C HIS A 354 -17.38 5.05 23.76
N LEU A 355 -16.39 5.95 23.57
CA LEU A 355 -15.67 6.08 22.31
C LEU A 355 -14.72 4.89 22.08
N ARG A 356 -14.10 4.34 23.12
CA ARG A 356 -13.34 3.10 23.06
C ARG A 356 -14.19 1.96 22.49
N ASN A 357 -15.38 1.78 23.04
CA ASN A 357 -16.32 0.76 22.57
C ASN A 357 -16.75 1.02 21.12
N LEU A 358 -17.12 2.26 20.81
CA LEU A 358 -17.52 2.68 19.48
C LEU A 358 -16.44 2.42 18.43
N LEU A 359 -15.19 2.74 18.75
CA LEU A 359 -14.06 2.59 17.82
C LEU A 359 -13.63 1.13 17.64
N LEU A 360 -13.71 0.29 18.67
CA LEU A 360 -13.02 -0.99 18.70
C LEU A 360 -13.92 -2.21 18.82
N GLN A 361 -15.20 -2.03 19.16
CA GLN A 361 -16.17 -3.12 19.21
C GLN A 361 -17.04 -3.17 17.95
N GLU A 362 -17.77 -4.27 17.79
CA GLU A 362 -18.70 -4.41 16.69
C GLU A 362 -19.84 -3.34 16.78
N PRO A 363 -20.36 -2.88 15.67
CA PRO A 363 -20.12 -3.28 14.29
C PRO A 363 -18.93 -2.57 13.63
N ARG A 364 -18.23 -1.64 14.31
CA ARG A 364 -17.15 -0.83 13.72
C ARG A 364 -15.74 -1.40 13.94
N GLY A 365 -15.61 -2.35 14.86
CA GLY A 365 -14.39 -3.08 15.17
C GLY A 365 -14.68 -4.56 15.40
N HIS A 366 -13.83 -5.24 16.15
CA HIS A 366 -13.98 -6.66 16.53
C HIS A 366 -13.17 -6.96 17.81
N THR A 367 -13.33 -8.15 18.39
CA THR A 367 -12.69 -8.57 19.67
C THR A 367 -11.16 -8.36 19.70
N GLY A 368 -10.47 -8.50 18.56
CA GLY A 368 -9.02 -8.29 18.44
C GLY A 368 -8.60 -6.89 18.01
N SER A 369 -9.51 -5.90 18.06
CA SER A 369 -9.17 -4.53 17.67
C SER A 369 -8.36 -3.83 18.76
N PHE A 370 -7.29 -3.17 18.33
CA PHE A 370 -6.47 -2.28 19.14
C PHE A 370 -6.59 -0.85 18.61
N GLY A 371 -6.60 0.10 19.53
CA GLY A 371 -6.65 1.51 19.21
C GLY A 371 -5.56 2.30 19.93
N LEU A 372 -5.28 3.47 19.38
CA LEU A 372 -4.33 4.42 19.89
C LEU A 372 -4.93 5.82 19.83
N ILE A 373 -4.86 6.50 20.97
CA ILE A 373 -5.29 7.89 21.14
C ILE A 373 -4.05 8.76 21.29
N PRO A 374 -3.73 9.61 20.31
CA PRO A 374 -2.61 10.53 20.39
C PRO A 374 -2.94 11.75 21.23
N PHE A 375 -1.92 12.31 21.88
CA PHE A 375 -2.00 13.59 22.59
C PHE A 375 -0.66 14.36 22.49
N ALA A 376 -0.68 15.64 22.80
CA ALA A 376 0.53 16.43 22.91
C ALA A 376 1.25 16.12 24.23
N SER A 377 2.46 15.56 24.19
CA SER A 377 3.31 15.31 25.36
C SER A 377 4.07 16.57 25.75
N GLN A 378 4.35 16.70 27.04
CA GLN A 378 5.26 17.72 27.60
C GLN A 378 6.66 17.19 27.85
N THR A 379 6.84 15.86 27.85
CA THR A 379 8.07 15.17 28.23
C THR A 379 8.75 14.41 27.09
N ALA A 380 8.01 14.22 25.97
CA ALA A 380 8.49 13.53 24.78
C ALA A 380 8.07 14.28 23.50
N ASP A 381 8.59 13.86 22.34
CA ASP A 381 8.22 14.46 21.05
C ASP A 381 6.74 14.24 20.71
N PHE A 382 6.19 13.07 21.09
CA PHE A 382 4.81 12.68 20.91
C PHE A 382 4.28 11.95 22.14
N GLY A 383 2.97 11.96 22.31
CA GLY A 383 2.29 11.21 23.35
C GLY A 383 1.20 10.32 22.76
N ALA A 384 0.98 9.17 23.37
CA ALA A 384 -0.13 8.28 23.03
C ALA A 384 -0.46 7.35 24.19
N PHE A 385 -1.72 6.93 24.28
CA PHE A 385 -2.14 5.82 25.10
C PHE A 385 -2.96 4.82 24.29
N PHE A 386 -3.04 3.60 24.81
CA PHE A 386 -3.63 2.50 24.10
C PHE A 386 -5.01 2.15 24.66
N ILE A 387 -5.89 1.80 23.75
CA ILE A 387 -7.21 1.26 24.06
C ILE A 387 -7.40 -0.07 23.31
N THR A 388 -8.14 -0.98 23.90
CA THR A 388 -8.52 -2.24 23.28
C THR A 388 -10.02 -2.42 23.34
N SER A 389 -10.57 -3.36 22.60
CA SER A 389 -11.99 -3.70 22.69
C SER A 389 -12.43 -4.08 24.12
N TYR A 390 -11.49 -4.37 25.02
CA TYR A 390 -11.73 -4.87 26.39
C TYR A 390 -11.03 -4.10 27.52
N GLY A 391 -10.17 -3.10 27.23
CA GLY A 391 -9.48 -2.39 28.31
C GLY A 391 -8.40 -1.39 27.85
N TYR A 392 -7.51 -1.07 28.77
CA TYR A 392 -6.49 -0.04 28.67
C TYR A 392 -5.10 -0.62 28.99
N PRO A 393 -4.38 -1.17 28.02
CA PRO A 393 -3.03 -1.65 28.26
C PRO A 393 -2.06 -0.48 28.47
N SER A 394 -1.13 -0.64 29.41
CA SER A 394 -0.10 0.38 29.68
C SER A 394 0.96 0.47 28.59
N LEU A 395 1.17 -0.61 27.85
CA LEU A 395 2.14 -0.72 26.75
C LEU A 395 1.57 -1.64 25.65
N CYS A 396 1.74 -1.20 24.40
CA CYS A 396 1.34 -1.96 23.24
C CYS A 396 2.39 -1.78 22.12
N GLY A 397 3.30 -2.75 22.01
CA GLY A 397 4.44 -2.64 21.11
C GLY A 397 4.04 -2.46 19.64
N HIS A 398 3.15 -3.30 19.09
CA HIS A 398 2.76 -3.20 17.68
C HIS A 398 2.09 -1.86 17.34
N ALA A 399 1.34 -1.27 18.28
CA ALA A 399 0.69 0.02 18.07
C ALA A 399 1.69 1.18 18.01
N ILE A 400 2.85 1.05 18.67
CA ILE A 400 3.96 2.02 18.55
C ILE A 400 4.47 2.09 17.10
N PHE A 401 4.69 0.93 16.48
CA PHE A 401 5.09 0.84 15.07
C PHE A 401 4.03 1.46 14.14
N GLY A 402 2.76 1.14 14.38
CA GLY A 402 1.63 1.72 13.64
C GLY A 402 1.58 3.24 13.78
N TYR A 403 1.79 3.76 14.99
CA TYR A 403 1.80 5.20 15.26
C TYR A 403 2.99 5.90 14.60
N ALA A 404 4.19 5.33 14.67
CA ALA A 404 5.36 5.85 13.99
C ALA A 404 5.15 5.94 12.46
N LYS A 405 4.52 4.91 11.87
CA LYS A 405 4.14 4.92 10.45
C LYS A 405 3.11 6.01 10.15
N ALA A 406 2.10 6.18 10.99
CA ALA A 406 1.08 7.22 10.86
C ALA A 406 1.68 8.62 10.96
N LEU A 407 2.55 8.88 11.95
CA LEU A 407 3.25 10.17 12.11
C LEU A 407 4.09 10.50 10.87
N SER A 408 4.79 9.51 10.32
CA SER A 408 5.54 9.66 9.07
C SER A 408 4.62 9.99 7.89
N ALA A 409 3.53 9.27 7.72
CA ALA A 409 2.58 9.47 6.63
C ALA A 409 1.85 10.83 6.72
N LEU A 410 1.55 11.29 7.93
CA LEU A 410 0.94 12.61 8.19
C LEU A 410 1.95 13.76 8.17
N ASN A 411 3.22 13.49 7.81
CA ASN A 411 4.32 14.46 7.82
C ASN A 411 4.51 15.19 9.19
N ARG A 412 4.13 14.52 10.30
CA ARG A 412 4.26 15.08 11.64
C ARG A 412 5.69 15.04 12.17
N LEU A 413 6.56 14.25 11.56
CA LEU A 413 7.96 14.11 11.96
C LEU A 413 8.87 15.24 11.45
N GLU A 414 8.41 16.10 10.54
CA GLU A 414 9.15 17.25 10.01
C GLU A 414 10.58 16.90 9.54
N GLY A 415 10.73 15.71 8.96
CA GLY A 415 12.02 15.20 8.51
C GLY A 415 12.84 14.45 9.55
N ARG A 416 12.45 14.42 10.82
CA ARG A 416 13.13 13.65 11.88
C ARG A 416 13.01 12.15 11.61
N THR A 417 14.06 11.42 11.95
CA THR A 417 14.10 9.95 11.92
C THR A 417 14.13 9.34 13.31
N ASP A 418 14.57 10.10 14.29
CA ASP A 418 14.72 9.70 15.68
C ASP A 418 13.80 10.59 16.55
N PHE A 419 12.97 9.99 17.37
CA PHE A 419 12.00 10.68 18.22
C PHE A 419 11.56 9.79 19.38
N THR A 420 10.88 10.40 20.35
CA THR A 420 10.39 9.73 21.55
C THR A 420 8.85 9.76 21.63
N ILE A 421 8.26 8.70 22.19
CA ILE A 421 6.83 8.61 22.46
C ILE A 421 6.59 8.34 23.94
N GLU A 422 5.86 9.24 24.60
CA GLU A 422 5.37 9.06 25.97
C GLU A 422 4.12 8.17 25.97
N MET A 423 4.12 7.15 26.85
CA MET A 423 3.00 6.22 27.04
C MET A 423 2.77 5.97 28.53
N PRO A 424 1.63 5.40 28.96
CA PRO A 424 1.34 5.17 30.38
C PRO A 424 2.39 4.31 31.10
N GLY A 425 2.99 3.33 30.41
CA GLY A 425 3.98 2.42 31.00
C GLY A 425 5.44 2.85 30.85
N ALA A 426 5.76 3.71 29.90
CA ALA A 426 7.14 4.11 29.62
C ALA A 426 7.20 5.22 28.54
N THR A 427 8.34 5.91 28.46
CA THR A 427 8.74 6.64 27.25
C THR A 427 9.68 5.77 26.43
N VAL A 428 9.39 5.59 25.15
CA VAL A 428 10.20 4.79 24.23
C VAL A 428 10.90 5.64 23.19
N ALA A 429 12.10 5.25 22.81
CA ALA A 429 12.82 5.82 21.68
C ALA A 429 12.46 5.05 20.40
N VAL A 430 12.18 5.78 19.34
CA VAL A 430 11.79 5.24 18.03
C VAL A 430 12.74 5.77 16.97
N LYS A 431 13.18 4.90 16.08
CA LYS A 431 14.03 5.27 14.95
C LYS A 431 13.48 4.73 13.63
N LEU A 432 13.29 5.61 12.66
CA LEU A 432 12.89 5.25 11.30
C LEU A 432 14.11 5.01 10.42
N ARG A 433 14.25 3.81 9.89
CA ARG A 433 15.26 3.44 8.88
C ARG A 433 14.68 3.60 7.48
N ARG A 434 14.65 4.82 6.96
CA ARG A 434 14.03 5.14 5.64
C ARG A 434 14.54 4.28 4.49
N THR A 435 15.82 3.90 4.48
CA THR A 435 16.41 3.07 3.42
C THR A 435 15.87 1.64 3.37
N ARG A 436 15.30 1.14 4.48
CA ARG A 436 14.77 -0.22 4.62
C ARG A 436 13.26 -0.26 4.87
N ASP A 437 12.61 0.90 5.02
CA ASP A 437 11.22 1.03 5.48
C ASP A 437 10.97 0.26 6.80
N GLU A 438 11.97 0.27 7.69
CA GLU A 438 11.97 -0.37 9.00
C GLU A 438 11.85 0.66 10.10
N ILE A 439 11.24 0.26 11.19
CA ILE A 439 11.10 1.03 12.42
C ILE A 439 11.79 0.25 13.52
N ASP A 440 12.67 0.89 14.26
CA ASP A 440 13.28 0.35 15.47
C ASP A 440 12.62 1.00 16.67
N VAL A 441 12.33 0.22 17.69
CA VAL A 441 11.75 0.66 18.96
C VAL A 441 12.58 0.10 20.10
N GLU A 442 13.17 0.99 20.88
CA GLU A 442 13.82 0.62 22.13
C GLU A 442 12.76 0.38 23.20
N MET A 443 12.62 -0.88 23.60
CA MET A 443 11.60 -1.30 24.56
C MET A 443 12.07 -1.08 26.00
N PRO A 444 11.13 -0.95 26.96
CA PRO A 444 11.48 -0.87 28.38
C PRO A 444 12.23 -2.11 28.86
N GLY A 445 12.99 -1.92 29.93
CA GLY A 445 13.73 -3.01 30.56
C GLY A 445 12.84 -4.21 30.90
N THR A 446 13.22 -5.38 30.39
CA THR A 446 12.48 -6.63 30.52
C THR A 446 13.31 -7.63 31.33
N PHE A 447 12.69 -8.37 32.23
CA PHE A 447 13.38 -9.23 33.18
C PHE A 447 12.55 -10.46 33.58
N VAL A 448 13.22 -11.54 33.92
CA VAL A 448 12.59 -12.75 34.43
C VAL A 448 12.24 -12.57 35.90
N LEU A 449 10.97 -12.76 36.23
CA LEU A 449 10.46 -12.75 37.61
C LEU A 449 10.67 -14.11 38.27
N GLN A 450 10.35 -15.18 37.54
CA GLN A 450 10.51 -16.56 37.99
C GLN A 450 10.72 -17.47 36.79
N ASP A 451 11.65 -18.41 36.86
CA ASP A 451 11.87 -19.47 35.87
C ASP A 451 11.55 -20.83 36.48
N GLY A 452 11.24 -21.83 35.67
CA GLY A 452 10.92 -23.19 36.10
C GLY A 452 9.57 -23.31 36.85
N ILE A 453 8.54 -22.60 36.39
CA ILE A 453 7.18 -22.69 36.95
C ILE A 453 6.48 -23.92 36.38
N GLU A 454 6.11 -24.87 37.23
CA GLU A 454 5.32 -26.04 36.84
C GLU A 454 3.81 -25.72 36.84
N ILE A 455 3.14 -25.99 35.73
CA ILE A 455 1.69 -25.78 35.54
C ILE A 455 1.08 -27.11 35.12
N GLU A 456 0.13 -27.60 35.88
CA GLU A 456 -0.58 -28.84 35.57
C GLU A 456 -1.88 -28.55 34.84
N HIS A 457 -2.08 -29.21 33.69
CA HIS A 457 -3.31 -29.15 32.91
C HIS A 457 -3.53 -30.48 32.19
N ASP A 458 -4.72 -31.06 32.30
CA ASP A 458 -5.15 -32.34 31.70
C ASP A 458 -4.16 -33.50 31.90
N GLY A 459 -3.61 -33.62 33.13
CA GLY A 459 -2.65 -34.66 33.49
C GLY A 459 -1.25 -34.50 32.89
N ARG A 460 -0.97 -33.34 32.24
CA ARG A 460 0.36 -32.94 31.74
C ARG A 460 0.92 -31.81 32.57
N THR A 461 2.22 -31.83 32.77
CA THR A 461 2.96 -30.73 33.43
C THR A 461 3.66 -29.91 32.38
N PHE A 462 3.44 -28.58 32.40
CA PHE A 462 4.08 -27.61 31.55
C PHE A 462 5.06 -26.79 32.37
N GLU A 463 6.29 -26.69 31.90
CA GLU A 463 7.29 -25.80 32.48
C GLU A 463 7.20 -24.42 31.82
N GLY A 464 7.13 -23.38 32.63
CA GLY A 464 7.03 -22.00 32.19
C GLY A 464 7.96 -21.05 32.91
N ALA A 465 8.02 -19.83 32.39
CA ALA A 465 8.72 -18.71 33.03
C ALA A 465 7.81 -17.47 33.10
N LEU A 466 7.88 -16.75 34.20
CA LEU A 466 7.19 -15.47 34.36
C LEU A 466 8.15 -14.34 34.04
N VAL A 467 7.79 -13.52 33.07
CA VAL A 467 8.61 -12.40 32.59
C VAL A 467 7.83 -11.10 32.71
N GLY A 468 8.46 -10.09 33.30
CA GLY A 468 7.96 -8.73 33.45
C GLY A 468 8.74 -7.74 32.61
N GLY A 469 8.13 -6.58 32.33
CA GLY A 469 8.71 -5.53 31.52
C GLY A 469 7.71 -4.94 30.52
N GLY A 470 6.93 -3.93 30.95
CA GLY A 470 5.84 -3.36 30.16
C GLY A 470 4.57 -4.19 30.17
N SER A 471 4.65 -5.51 30.24
CA SER A 471 3.56 -6.47 30.52
C SER A 471 4.10 -7.65 31.30
N CYS A 472 3.22 -8.38 32.00
CA CYS A 472 3.59 -9.58 32.72
C CYS A 472 3.10 -10.80 31.94
N GLN A 473 4.01 -11.66 31.49
CA GLN A 473 3.72 -12.76 30.60
C GLN A 473 4.19 -14.09 31.19
N LEU A 474 3.37 -15.12 31.00
CA LEU A 474 3.74 -16.51 31.25
C LEU A 474 4.25 -17.11 29.93
N LEU A 475 5.53 -17.45 29.86
CA LEU A 475 6.17 -18.06 28.70
C LEU A 475 6.14 -19.59 28.82
N ILE A 476 5.70 -20.28 27.78
CA ILE A 476 5.66 -21.74 27.69
C ILE A 476 6.44 -22.18 26.45
N ASP A 477 7.43 -23.04 26.66
CA ASP A 477 8.22 -23.66 25.61
C ASP A 477 7.45 -24.82 24.96
N CYS A 478 7.05 -24.63 23.70
CA CYS A 478 6.25 -25.61 22.97
C CYS A 478 7.05 -26.83 22.51
N ASP A 479 8.37 -26.73 22.38
CA ASP A 479 9.22 -27.90 22.05
C ASP A 479 9.24 -28.90 23.20
N GLN A 480 9.25 -28.42 24.44
CA GLN A 480 9.14 -29.27 25.63
C GLN A 480 7.73 -29.83 25.82
N ALA A 481 6.72 -29.12 25.36
CA ALA A 481 5.32 -29.44 25.53
C ALA A 481 4.70 -30.21 24.35
N ASP A 482 5.45 -30.50 23.29
CA ASP A 482 4.99 -31.14 22.05
C ASP A 482 3.75 -30.47 21.47
N ILE A 483 3.82 -29.12 21.34
CA ILE A 483 2.77 -28.29 20.77
C ILE A 483 3.22 -27.76 19.41
N ASP A 484 2.45 -28.03 18.37
CA ASP A 484 2.70 -27.51 17.05
C ASP A 484 2.05 -26.12 16.87
N LEU A 485 2.91 -25.08 16.81
CA LEU A 485 2.48 -23.69 16.61
C LEU A 485 2.29 -23.40 15.11
N ASN A 486 1.09 -23.64 14.59
CA ASN A 486 0.68 -23.26 13.24
C ASN A 486 -0.76 -22.72 13.23
N SER A 487 -1.15 -22.04 12.13
CA SER A 487 -2.47 -21.43 12.01
C SER A 487 -3.62 -22.44 11.87
N GLU A 488 -3.35 -23.68 11.50
CA GLU A 488 -4.36 -24.73 11.36
C GLU A 488 -4.83 -25.22 12.74
N ASN A 489 -3.97 -25.10 13.75
CA ASN A 489 -4.24 -25.52 15.14
C ASN A 489 -4.69 -24.33 16.03
N LEU A 490 -5.16 -23.23 15.46
CA LEU A 490 -5.43 -21.97 16.18
C LEU A 490 -6.37 -22.16 17.38
N ASP A 491 -7.47 -22.89 17.22
CA ASP A 491 -8.47 -23.10 18.26
C ASP A 491 -7.90 -23.92 19.45
N ASP A 492 -7.09 -24.94 19.16
CA ASP A 492 -6.43 -25.76 20.17
C ASP A 492 -5.36 -24.95 20.92
N ILE A 493 -4.56 -24.17 20.21
CA ILE A 493 -3.53 -23.30 20.78
C ILE A 493 -4.16 -22.24 21.69
N LEU A 494 -5.27 -21.61 21.27
CA LEU A 494 -6.00 -20.64 22.08
C LEU A 494 -6.62 -21.28 23.33
N SER A 495 -7.23 -22.44 23.17
CA SER A 495 -7.83 -23.19 24.28
C SER A 495 -6.78 -23.55 25.30
N LEU A 496 -5.62 -24.04 24.86
CA LEU A 496 -4.49 -24.36 25.72
C LEU A 496 -3.94 -23.10 26.42
N GLY A 497 -3.67 -22.03 25.69
CA GLY A 497 -3.17 -20.78 26.28
C GLY A 497 -4.11 -20.24 27.36
N ALA A 498 -5.43 -20.24 27.10
CA ALA A 498 -6.43 -19.83 28.07
C ALA A 498 -6.46 -20.74 29.31
N ALA A 499 -6.36 -22.05 29.09
CA ALA A 499 -6.35 -23.04 30.19
C ALA A 499 -5.10 -22.89 31.06
N LEU A 500 -3.92 -22.76 30.46
CA LEU A 500 -2.66 -22.53 31.19
C LEU A 500 -2.69 -21.21 31.98
N LYS A 501 -3.30 -20.16 31.42
CA LYS A 501 -3.53 -18.90 32.14
C LYS A 501 -4.37 -19.12 33.41
N GLN A 502 -5.49 -19.82 33.27
CA GLN A 502 -6.38 -20.11 34.41
C GLN A 502 -5.71 -21.02 35.46
N ALA A 503 -4.99 -22.05 35.00
CA ALA A 503 -4.26 -22.94 35.91
C ALA A 503 -3.18 -22.21 36.70
N TYR A 504 -2.44 -21.29 36.03
CA TYR A 504 -1.47 -20.41 36.70
C TYR A 504 -2.16 -19.52 37.74
N ILE A 505 -3.25 -18.80 37.36
CA ILE A 505 -3.98 -17.89 38.27
C ILE A 505 -4.51 -18.66 39.51
N ALA A 506 -5.03 -19.89 39.31
CA ALA A 506 -5.53 -20.70 40.41
C ALA A 506 -4.43 -21.15 41.39
N LYS A 507 -3.19 -21.30 40.93
CA LYS A 507 -2.03 -21.75 41.70
C LYS A 507 -1.18 -20.57 42.23
N ALA A 508 -1.33 -19.36 41.65
CA ALA A 508 -0.52 -18.18 41.95
C ALA A 508 -0.70 -17.76 43.42
N VAL A 509 0.41 -17.62 44.11
CA VAL A 509 0.46 -17.05 45.46
C VAL A 509 0.32 -15.53 45.34
N SER A 510 -0.28 -14.90 46.35
CA SER A 510 -0.56 -13.44 46.42
C SER A 510 0.67 -12.51 46.18
N SER A 511 1.87 -13.07 46.05
CA SER A 511 3.13 -12.35 45.86
C SER A 511 3.51 -12.07 44.40
N HIS A 512 2.83 -12.69 43.43
CA HIS A 512 3.15 -12.49 42.00
C HIS A 512 2.13 -11.53 41.35
N PRO A 513 2.59 -10.65 40.44
CA PRO A 513 1.66 -9.79 39.70
C PRO A 513 0.74 -10.64 38.84
N PRO A 514 -0.49 -10.15 38.57
CA PRO A 514 -1.38 -10.81 37.61
C PRO A 514 -0.72 -10.88 36.24
N ILE A 515 -0.91 -11.99 35.52
CA ILE A 515 -0.41 -12.15 34.18
C ILE A 515 -1.38 -11.56 33.16
N ASP A 516 -0.84 -10.82 32.19
CA ASP A 516 -1.62 -10.26 31.09
C ASP A 516 -1.93 -11.32 30.03
N ASN A 517 -0.92 -12.13 29.68
CA ASN A 517 -0.99 -13.08 28.55
C ASN A 517 -0.16 -14.33 28.81
N VAL A 518 -0.41 -15.36 28.00
CA VAL A 518 0.45 -16.53 27.83
C VAL A 518 1.14 -16.44 26.48
N LEU A 519 2.46 -16.49 26.48
CA LEU A 519 3.27 -16.56 25.29
C LEU A 519 3.69 -18.02 25.06
N LEU A 520 3.17 -18.63 24.02
CA LEU A 520 3.62 -19.91 23.50
C LEU A 520 4.74 -19.67 22.50
N PHE A 521 5.89 -20.31 22.70
CA PHE A 521 7.03 -20.11 21.83
C PHE A 521 7.75 -21.42 21.51
N ARG A 522 8.40 -21.46 20.34
CA ARG A 522 9.32 -22.52 19.96
C ARG A 522 10.46 -21.95 19.12
N LYS A 523 11.58 -22.67 19.10
CA LYS A 523 12.71 -22.34 18.21
C LYS A 523 12.65 -23.25 16.99
N THR A 524 12.61 -22.66 15.79
CA THR A 524 12.66 -23.42 14.53
C THR A 524 14.09 -23.93 14.26
N ASP A 525 14.23 -24.89 13.35
CA ASP A 525 15.53 -25.45 12.93
C ASP A 525 16.46 -24.37 12.35
N GLU A 526 15.88 -23.31 11.75
CA GLU A 526 16.61 -22.15 11.21
C GLU A 526 17.01 -21.14 12.29
N GLY A 527 16.63 -21.36 13.55
CA GLY A 527 16.93 -20.48 14.68
C GLY A 527 15.95 -19.32 14.89
N THR A 528 14.92 -19.19 14.05
CA THR A 528 13.83 -18.21 14.22
C THR A 528 12.94 -18.63 15.40
N ARG A 529 12.41 -17.65 16.17
CA ARG A 529 11.45 -17.91 17.24
C ARG A 529 10.04 -17.81 16.65
N ARG A 530 9.29 -18.90 16.69
CA ARG A 530 7.86 -18.87 16.37
C ARG A 530 7.10 -18.55 17.64
N LEU A 531 6.32 -17.47 17.61
CA LEU A 531 5.67 -16.90 18.78
C LEU A 531 4.15 -16.82 18.57
N PHE A 532 3.40 -17.11 19.63
CA PHE A 532 1.97 -16.91 19.68
C PHE A 532 1.55 -16.39 21.05
N LEU A 533 0.96 -15.19 21.10
CA LEU A 533 0.53 -14.53 22.32
C LEU A 533 -0.98 -14.70 22.51
N ALA A 534 -1.38 -15.58 23.41
CA ALA A 534 -2.76 -15.77 23.80
C ALA A 534 -3.13 -14.83 24.96
N ILE A 535 -4.14 -13.99 24.76
CA ILE A 535 -4.68 -13.10 25.80
C ILE A 535 -5.75 -13.86 26.60
N ASP A 536 -6.66 -14.50 25.89
CA ASP A 536 -7.65 -15.43 26.42
C ASP A 536 -8.18 -16.36 25.30
N ARG A 537 -9.31 -17.05 25.53
CA ARG A 537 -9.88 -18.02 24.58
C ARG A 537 -10.28 -17.43 23.22
N HIS A 538 -10.51 -16.12 23.13
CA HIS A 538 -11.02 -15.46 21.92
C HIS A 538 -10.10 -14.35 21.41
N ARG A 539 -9.07 -13.99 22.20
CA ARG A 539 -8.21 -12.84 21.94
C ARG A 539 -6.74 -13.24 21.91
N TYR A 540 -6.07 -12.83 20.87
CA TYR A 540 -4.65 -13.13 20.63
C TYR A 540 -3.99 -12.06 19.78
N ASP A 541 -2.67 -11.96 19.86
CA ASP A 541 -1.87 -11.14 18.97
C ASP A 541 -1.62 -11.89 17.65
N ARG A 542 -1.86 -11.23 16.53
CA ARG A 542 -1.63 -11.78 15.18
C ARG A 542 -0.20 -11.59 14.73
N SER A 543 0.54 -10.66 15.36
CA SER A 543 1.97 -10.47 15.17
C SER A 543 2.76 -11.45 16.08
N PRO A 544 4.09 -11.54 15.95
CA PRO A 544 4.89 -12.28 16.93
C PRO A 544 4.82 -11.71 18.36
N GLY A 545 4.25 -10.50 18.51
CA GLY A 545 4.23 -9.77 19.78
C GLY A 545 5.55 -9.08 20.08
N VAL A 546 5.56 -7.74 20.06
CA VAL A 546 6.76 -6.95 20.37
C VAL A 546 7.20 -7.20 21.82
N THR A 547 6.25 -7.18 22.76
CA THR A 547 6.51 -7.51 24.17
C THR A 547 6.82 -8.99 24.37
N GLY A 548 6.21 -9.88 23.55
CA GLY A 548 6.49 -11.31 23.56
C GLY A 548 7.93 -11.62 23.12
N LEU A 549 8.39 -10.99 22.04
CA LEU A 549 9.77 -11.13 21.59
C LEU A 549 10.75 -10.59 22.65
N SER A 550 10.44 -9.45 23.25
CA SER A 550 11.24 -8.88 24.35
C SER A 550 11.32 -9.85 25.54
N ALA A 551 10.23 -10.51 25.89
CA ALA A 551 10.18 -11.49 26.97
C ALA A 551 10.99 -12.76 26.65
N CYS A 552 10.93 -13.29 25.44
CA CYS A 552 11.79 -14.39 24.98
C CYS A 552 13.27 -14.02 25.09
N MET A 553 13.65 -12.83 24.64
CA MET A 553 15.04 -12.35 24.71
C MET A 553 15.53 -12.27 26.16
N ALA A 554 14.71 -11.75 27.08
CA ALA A 554 15.05 -11.67 28.50
C ALA A 554 15.20 -13.05 29.15
N LEU A 555 14.35 -14.01 28.79
CA LEU A 555 14.44 -15.40 29.25
C LEU A 555 15.73 -16.05 28.73
N GLU A 556 16.01 -15.95 27.43
CA GLU A 556 17.21 -16.51 26.82
C GLU A 556 18.50 -15.88 27.39
N ALA A 557 18.50 -14.56 27.64
CA ALA A 557 19.63 -13.90 28.30
C ALA A 557 19.82 -14.36 29.74
N THR A 558 18.74 -14.54 30.48
CA THR A 558 18.80 -15.06 31.86
C THR A 558 19.32 -16.49 31.89
N ARG A 559 18.98 -17.31 30.91
CA ARG A 559 19.49 -18.70 30.74
C ARG A 559 20.89 -18.76 30.11
N GLY A 560 21.50 -17.61 29.76
CA GLY A 560 22.85 -17.51 29.20
C GLY A 560 22.98 -17.98 27.75
N THR A 561 21.86 -18.02 27.00
CA THR A 561 21.84 -18.45 25.59
C THR A 561 21.77 -17.28 24.61
N LEU A 562 21.60 -16.04 25.11
CA LEU A 562 21.57 -14.81 24.30
C LEU A 562 22.35 -13.70 25.01
N ASP A 563 23.22 -13.02 24.28
CA ASP A 563 24.03 -11.89 24.78
C ASP A 563 23.70 -10.58 24.06
N THR A 564 24.23 -9.48 24.59
CA THR A 564 24.16 -8.15 23.98
C THR A 564 24.71 -8.15 22.54
N GLY A 565 24.00 -7.48 21.63
CA GLY A 565 24.38 -7.36 20.21
C GLY A 565 23.97 -8.54 19.34
N HIS A 566 23.45 -9.63 19.90
CA HIS A 566 22.91 -10.73 19.11
C HIS A 566 21.53 -10.42 18.60
N LYS A 567 21.33 -10.58 17.29
CA LYS A 567 20.07 -10.38 16.61
C LYS A 567 19.31 -11.70 16.48
N ILE A 568 18.04 -11.70 16.85
CA ILE A 568 17.14 -12.83 16.66
C ILE A 568 15.95 -12.43 15.79
N GLU A 569 15.45 -13.39 15.03
CA GLU A 569 14.25 -13.24 14.22
C GLU A 569 13.07 -13.94 14.92
N ALA A 570 11.89 -13.33 14.81
CA ALA A 570 10.65 -13.91 15.28
C ALA A 570 9.59 -13.88 14.19
N GLU A 571 8.77 -14.93 14.14
CA GLU A 571 7.62 -15.01 13.26
C GLU A 571 6.37 -15.43 14.04
N SER A 572 5.20 -14.94 13.60
CA SER A 572 3.91 -15.41 14.10
C SER A 572 3.44 -16.64 13.32
N ILE A 573 2.45 -17.35 13.83
CA ILE A 573 1.81 -18.46 13.11
C ILE A 573 1.10 -18.02 11.81
N PHE A 574 0.96 -16.72 11.59
CA PHE A 574 0.37 -16.11 10.38
C PHE A 574 1.42 -15.56 9.40
N GLY A 575 2.73 -15.76 9.66
CA GLY A 575 3.83 -15.32 8.82
C GLY A 575 4.27 -13.86 9.03
N GLY A 576 3.71 -13.15 10.01
CA GLY A 576 4.21 -11.84 10.43
C GLY A 576 5.60 -11.95 11.03
N ARG A 577 6.53 -11.01 10.72
CA ARG A 577 7.93 -11.07 11.17
C ARG A 577 8.36 -9.82 11.90
N LEU A 578 9.17 -10.00 12.93
CA LEU A 578 9.89 -9.00 13.70
C LEU A 578 11.31 -9.49 13.94
N SER A 579 12.22 -8.60 14.24
CA SER A 579 13.54 -8.96 14.74
C SER A 579 13.88 -8.18 16.01
N GLY A 580 14.72 -8.75 16.87
CA GLY A 580 15.13 -8.13 18.11
C GLY A 580 16.63 -8.25 18.36
N GLU A 581 17.17 -7.26 19.06
CA GLU A 581 18.56 -7.20 19.52
C GLU A 581 18.58 -6.68 20.94
N ILE A 582 19.36 -7.30 21.84
CA ILE A 582 19.56 -6.77 23.18
C ILE A 582 20.60 -5.64 23.13
N ILE A 583 20.19 -4.40 23.46
CA ILE A 583 21.09 -3.25 23.48
C ILE A 583 21.98 -3.30 24.73
N SER A 584 21.41 -3.65 25.88
CA SER A 584 22.14 -3.71 27.14
C SER A 584 21.54 -4.74 28.09
N ILE A 585 22.38 -5.29 28.95
CA ILE A 585 22.01 -6.14 30.07
C ILE A 585 22.62 -5.52 31.36
N ALA A 586 21.78 -5.23 32.32
CA ALA A 586 22.18 -4.70 33.61
C ALA A 586 21.72 -5.59 34.75
N LYS A 587 22.44 -5.65 35.85
CA LYS A 587 22.04 -6.36 37.05
C LYS A 587 21.32 -5.39 37.99
N ALA A 588 20.06 -5.64 38.29
CA ALA A 588 19.29 -4.86 39.25
C ALA A 588 19.79 -5.09 40.71
N THR A 589 19.34 -4.25 41.62
CA THR A 589 19.74 -4.32 43.06
C THR A 589 19.32 -5.62 43.73
N ASP A 590 18.26 -6.26 43.26
CA ASP A 590 17.75 -7.57 43.71
C ASP A 590 18.43 -8.77 43.02
N GLY A 591 19.43 -8.50 42.17
CA GLY A 591 20.22 -9.51 41.49
C GLY A 591 19.64 -9.98 40.14
N ARG A 592 18.43 -9.58 39.73
CA ARG A 592 17.83 -9.93 38.45
C ARG A 592 18.57 -9.27 37.29
N LEU A 593 18.62 -9.96 36.17
CA LEU A 593 19.09 -9.38 34.91
C LEU A 593 17.95 -8.60 34.26
N VAL A 594 18.21 -7.35 33.92
CA VAL A 594 17.29 -6.48 33.17
C VAL A 594 17.88 -6.26 31.79
N CYS A 595 17.17 -6.72 30.78
CA CYS A 595 17.54 -6.59 29.39
C CYS A 595 16.79 -5.40 28.76
N VAL A 596 17.46 -4.59 27.96
CA VAL A 596 16.82 -3.55 27.15
C VAL A 596 16.80 -4.05 25.70
N PRO A 597 15.64 -4.50 25.19
CA PRO A 597 15.54 -4.94 23.81
C PRO A 597 15.29 -3.78 22.87
N ASN A 598 15.89 -3.84 21.68
CA ASN A 598 15.51 -3.03 20.52
C ASN A 598 14.81 -3.95 19.52
N ILE A 599 13.56 -3.65 19.22
CA ILE A 599 12.76 -4.44 18.29
C ILE A 599 12.65 -3.69 16.97
N SER A 600 12.90 -4.39 15.88
CA SER A 600 12.83 -3.87 14.52
C SER A 600 11.70 -4.56 13.75
N GLY A 601 10.97 -3.78 12.97
CA GLY A 601 9.87 -4.31 12.16
C GLY A 601 9.31 -3.30 11.19
N ARG A 602 8.22 -3.67 10.53
CA ARG A 602 7.51 -2.81 9.59
C ARG A 602 6.05 -2.67 9.99
N ALA A 603 5.54 -1.45 9.83
CA ALA A 603 4.12 -1.19 9.88
C ALA A 603 3.61 -0.72 8.51
N HIS A 604 2.40 -1.08 8.19
CA HIS A 604 1.76 -0.74 6.94
C HIS A 604 0.46 0.04 7.20
N LEU A 605 0.17 0.99 6.32
CA LEU A 605 -1.11 1.69 6.31
C LEU A 605 -2.14 0.82 5.60
N ASN A 606 -3.32 0.66 6.19
CA ASN A 606 -4.44 -0.05 5.57
C ASN A 606 -5.47 0.91 4.98
N GLY A 607 -5.59 2.12 5.56
CA GLY A 607 -6.55 3.11 5.09
C GLY A 607 -6.74 4.26 6.06
N VAL A 608 -7.57 5.20 5.63
CA VAL A 608 -8.11 6.28 6.45
C VAL A 608 -9.62 6.20 6.31
N SER A 609 -10.34 6.23 7.43
CA SER A 609 -11.79 6.10 7.46
C SER A 609 -12.41 7.21 8.28
N THR A 610 -13.62 7.62 7.91
CA THR A 610 -14.51 8.42 8.76
C THR A 610 -15.59 7.50 9.29
N LEU A 611 -15.57 7.23 10.58
CA LEU A 611 -16.63 6.50 11.26
C LEU A 611 -17.80 7.46 11.51
N ILE A 612 -19.00 7.03 11.16
CA ILE A 612 -20.22 7.80 11.33
C ILE A 612 -21.06 7.13 12.40
N VAL A 613 -21.62 7.95 13.30
CA VAL A 613 -22.48 7.50 14.38
C VAL A 613 -23.82 8.24 14.27
N GLU A 614 -24.80 7.51 13.78
CA GLU A 614 -26.17 8.06 13.68
C GLU A 614 -26.84 8.06 15.06
N PRO A 615 -27.58 9.13 15.42
CA PRO A 615 -28.21 9.25 16.73
C PRO A 615 -29.22 8.12 17.01
N GLU A 616 -29.89 7.62 15.98
CA GLU A 616 -30.91 6.56 16.07
C GLU A 616 -30.32 5.12 16.00
N ASP A 617 -28.99 4.96 15.76
CA ASP A 617 -28.37 3.65 15.73
C ASP A 617 -28.42 3.00 17.13
N PRO A 618 -29.17 1.90 17.33
CA PRO A 618 -29.25 1.24 18.63
C PRO A 618 -27.93 0.60 19.07
N LEU A 619 -27.01 0.38 18.14
CA LEU A 619 -25.68 -0.22 18.36
C LEU A 619 -24.55 0.83 18.33
N LYS A 620 -24.88 2.10 18.39
CA LYS A 620 -23.89 3.20 18.34
C LYS A 620 -22.80 3.12 19.41
N ARG A 621 -23.07 2.46 20.54
CA ARG A 621 -22.10 2.29 21.64
C ARG A 621 -21.17 1.08 21.44
N GLY A 622 -21.36 0.30 20.41
CA GLY A 622 -20.63 -0.94 20.18
C GLY A 622 -21.07 -2.09 21.10
N PHE A 623 -20.69 -3.31 20.72
CA PHE A 623 -20.86 -4.52 21.51
C PHE A 623 -19.73 -5.50 21.21
N LEU A 624 -19.48 -6.46 22.09
CA LEU A 624 -18.56 -7.55 21.84
C LEU A 624 -19.37 -8.77 21.43
N GLY A 625 -19.13 -9.28 20.20
CA GLY A 625 -19.51 -10.63 19.81
C GLY A 625 -18.71 -11.64 20.64
N THR A 626 -19.38 -12.60 21.24
CA THR A 626 -18.75 -13.65 22.06
C THR A 626 -18.27 -14.79 21.20
#